data_040188e77efbacd51795990722a8c0db
#
_entry.id   040188e77efbacd51795990722a8c0db
#
_cell.length_a   1.000
_cell.length_b   1.000
_cell.length_c   1.000
_cell.angle_alpha   90.00
_cell.angle_beta   90.00
_cell.angle_gamma   90.00
#
_symmetry.space_group_name_H-M   'P 1'
#
loop_
_entity.id
_entity.type
_entity.pdbx_description
1 polymer ?
#
loop_
_entity_poly.entity_id
_entity_poly.type
_entity_poly.pdbx_seq_one_letter_code
_entity_poly.pdbx_strand_id
1 'polypeptide(L)'
;MALYGRDANGNDAYIEAAGSGTLAAPYATVHDLQAYSLSSAQIDASGNSDVVAAVSGYRVRVLSLALSASANCSLRFQTGGSGNITPRIRVPSGDTVTIANSLGLFDTVRGDKLNVVLSGVAEYGVLCTYRLIS
;
A
#
# COMPACT_ATOMS: atom_id res chain seq x y z
N MET A 1 16.13 -23.75 -1.13
CA MET A 1 15.74 -25.17 -1.18
C MET A 1 14.56 -25.32 -2.11
N ALA A 2 14.63 -26.24 -3.06
CA ALA A 2 13.49 -26.56 -3.91
C ALA A 2 12.53 -27.49 -3.15
N LEU A 3 11.23 -27.24 -3.23
CA LEU A 3 10.20 -28.12 -2.72
C LEU A 3 9.82 -29.11 -3.83
N TYR A 4 9.89 -30.38 -3.51
CA TYR A 4 9.55 -31.47 -4.42
C TYR A 4 8.22 -32.07 -4.04
N GLY A 5 7.41 -32.34 -5.03
CA GLY A 5 6.24 -33.19 -4.96
C GLY A 5 6.30 -34.21 -6.06
N ARG A 6 5.30 -35.08 -6.16
CA ARG A 6 5.13 -35.94 -7.33
C ARG A 6 3.87 -35.53 -8.06
N ASP A 7 3.95 -35.51 -9.38
CA ASP A 7 2.78 -35.33 -10.22
C ASP A 7 1.89 -36.59 -10.22
N ALA A 8 0.75 -36.53 -10.89
CA ALA A 8 -0.19 -37.65 -10.97
C ALA A 8 0.39 -38.88 -11.68
N ASN A 9 1.50 -38.72 -12.40
CA ASN A 9 2.19 -39.79 -13.11
C ASN A 9 3.36 -40.37 -12.33
N GLY A 10 3.59 -39.87 -11.10
CA GLY A 10 4.66 -40.32 -10.23
C GLY A 10 6.03 -39.73 -10.52
N ASN A 11 6.12 -38.72 -11.41
CA ASN A 11 7.36 -37.99 -11.66
C ASN A 11 7.58 -36.94 -10.57
N ASP A 12 8.84 -36.66 -10.29
CA ASP A 12 9.17 -35.58 -9.39
C ASP A 12 8.74 -34.24 -10.00
N ALA A 13 7.96 -33.47 -9.27
CA ALA A 13 7.48 -32.16 -9.65
C ALA A 13 7.97 -31.11 -8.65
N TYR A 14 8.19 -29.91 -9.14
CA TYR A 14 8.56 -28.76 -8.32
C TYR A 14 7.33 -27.93 -8.01
N ILE A 15 7.27 -27.38 -6.80
CA ILE A 15 6.27 -26.37 -6.48
C ILE A 15 6.69 -25.08 -7.17
N GLU A 16 5.91 -24.72 -8.17
CA GLU A 16 6.17 -23.56 -9.00
C GLU A 16 5.60 -22.30 -8.33
N ALA A 17 6.48 -21.36 -8.00
CA ALA A 17 6.08 -20.06 -7.50
C ALA A 17 6.49 -18.95 -8.49
N ALA A 18 7.75 -18.97 -8.94
CA ALA A 18 8.31 -18.08 -9.93
C ALA A 18 9.63 -18.64 -10.47
N GLY A 19 10.04 -18.20 -11.64
CA GLY A 19 11.22 -18.70 -12.32
C GLY A 19 10.94 -19.99 -13.09
N SER A 20 11.96 -20.55 -13.72
CA SER A 20 11.86 -21.74 -14.54
C SER A 20 12.10 -23.04 -13.78
N GLY A 21 12.40 -23.00 -12.49
CA GLY A 21 12.73 -24.17 -11.68
C GLY A 21 14.05 -24.82 -11.99
N THR A 22 14.94 -24.16 -12.73
CA THR A 22 16.29 -24.62 -13.04
C THR A 22 17.32 -24.07 -12.07
N LEU A 23 18.52 -24.60 -12.06
CA LEU A 23 19.63 -24.05 -11.26
C LEU A 23 19.98 -22.60 -11.64
N ALA A 24 19.74 -22.21 -12.91
CA ALA A 24 19.99 -20.85 -13.39
C ALA A 24 18.84 -19.88 -13.06
N ALA A 25 17.62 -20.39 -12.86
CA ALA A 25 16.43 -19.62 -12.53
C ALA A 25 15.58 -20.38 -11.49
N PRO A 26 16.03 -20.44 -10.24
CA PRO A 26 15.32 -21.17 -9.19
C PRO A 26 13.96 -20.53 -8.88
N TYR A 27 13.04 -21.32 -8.37
CA TYR A 27 11.77 -20.81 -7.88
C TYR A 27 11.98 -19.93 -6.67
N ALA A 28 11.29 -18.79 -6.66
CA ALA A 28 11.17 -17.92 -5.50
C ALA A 28 9.80 -18.09 -4.84
N THR A 29 9.70 -17.79 -3.58
CA THR A 29 8.41 -17.76 -2.90
C THR A 29 7.60 -16.54 -3.37
N VAL A 30 6.27 -16.68 -3.46
CA VAL A 30 5.41 -15.63 -4.05
C VAL A 30 5.54 -14.29 -3.34
N HIS A 31 5.70 -14.30 -2.01
CA HIS A 31 5.85 -13.05 -1.26
C HIS A 31 7.19 -12.34 -1.49
N ASP A 32 8.24 -13.05 -1.90
CA ASP A 32 9.54 -12.46 -2.20
C ASP A 32 9.54 -11.67 -3.51
N LEU A 33 8.56 -11.91 -4.37
CA LEU A 33 8.41 -11.26 -5.66
C LEU A 33 7.57 -9.99 -5.60
N GLN A 34 6.96 -9.70 -4.46
CA GLN A 34 6.09 -8.55 -4.34
C GLN A 34 6.89 -7.31 -3.93
N ALA A 35 7.05 -6.40 -4.88
CA ALA A 35 7.65 -5.10 -4.61
C ALA A 35 6.74 -4.26 -3.71
N TYR A 36 7.32 -3.69 -2.68
CA TYR A 36 6.69 -2.68 -1.84
C TYR A 36 7.23 -1.32 -2.22
N SER A 37 6.38 -0.34 -2.24
CA SER A 37 6.77 1.06 -2.42
C SER A 37 6.44 1.85 -1.16
N LEU A 38 7.27 2.84 -0.87
CA LEU A 38 7.09 3.75 0.24
C LEU A 38 6.79 5.13 -0.33
N SER A 39 5.76 5.77 0.18
CA SER A 39 5.49 7.17 -0.08
C SER A 39 5.38 7.94 1.22
N SER A 40 5.95 9.13 1.25
CA SER A 40 5.82 10.07 2.35
C SER A 40 5.35 11.42 1.83
N ALA A 41 4.45 12.05 2.56
CA ALA A 41 4.00 13.41 2.28
C ALA A 41 3.98 14.20 3.58
N GLN A 42 4.58 15.39 3.56
CA GLN A 42 4.38 16.41 4.58
C GLN A 42 3.54 17.51 3.95
N ILE A 43 2.46 17.87 4.61
CA ILE A 43 1.45 18.77 4.07
C ILE A 43 1.13 19.84 5.11
N ASP A 44 1.26 21.09 4.71
CA ASP A 44 1.18 22.24 5.60
C ASP A 44 -0.13 23.02 5.44
N ALA A 45 -1.10 22.44 4.76
CA ALA A 45 -2.35 23.14 4.43
C ALA A 45 -3.58 22.24 4.62
N SER A 46 -4.72 22.90 4.83
CA SER A 46 -6.02 22.23 4.75
C SER A 46 -6.34 21.88 3.30
N GLY A 47 -7.16 20.86 3.09
CA GLY A 47 -7.66 20.48 1.78
C GLY A 47 -7.18 19.12 1.31
N ASN A 48 -7.12 18.99 -0.02
CA ASN A 48 -6.83 17.75 -0.70
C ASN A 48 -5.37 17.74 -1.17
N SER A 49 -4.64 16.69 -0.84
CA SER A 49 -3.24 16.54 -1.23
C SER A 49 -2.95 15.14 -1.72
N ASP A 50 -2.07 15.04 -2.71
CA ASP A 50 -1.71 13.76 -3.31
C ASP A 50 -0.67 13.06 -2.43
N VAL A 51 -0.89 11.78 -2.15
CA VAL A 51 0.04 10.91 -1.42
C VAL A 51 0.76 9.97 -2.37
N VAL A 52 0.02 9.35 -3.28
CA VAL A 52 0.58 8.47 -4.33
C VAL A 52 -0.04 8.86 -5.66
N ALA A 53 0.81 9.09 -6.65
CA ALA A 53 0.38 9.42 -7.99
C ALA A 53 -0.39 8.27 -8.66
N ALA A 54 -1.28 8.61 -9.58
CA ALA A 54 -1.99 7.63 -10.39
C ALA A 54 -1.03 6.87 -11.30
N VAL A 55 -1.24 5.55 -11.41
CA VAL A 55 -0.54 4.69 -12.36
C VAL A 55 -1.58 4.00 -13.23
N SER A 56 -1.54 4.25 -14.53
CA SER A 56 -2.51 3.70 -15.47
C SER A 56 -2.56 2.17 -15.38
N GLY A 57 -3.76 1.62 -15.27
CA GLY A 57 -3.99 0.18 -15.18
C GLY A 57 -3.78 -0.43 -13.81
N TYR A 58 -3.32 0.34 -12.81
CA TYR A 58 -3.07 -0.15 -11.45
C TYR A 58 -3.95 0.57 -10.43
N ARG A 59 -4.19 -0.11 -9.33
CA ARG A 59 -4.72 0.48 -8.10
C ARG A 59 -3.62 0.52 -7.04
N VAL A 60 -3.69 1.49 -6.16
CA VAL A 60 -2.80 1.59 -5.01
C VAL A 60 -3.43 0.83 -3.85
N ARG A 61 -2.78 -0.23 -3.39
CA ARG A 61 -3.15 -0.93 -2.15
C ARG A 61 -2.27 -0.46 -1.02
N VAL A 62 -2.86 0.21 -0.05
CA VAL A 62 -2.15 0.68 1.14
C VAL A 62 -2.01 -0.46 2.14
N LEU A 63 -0.80 -0.68 2.65
CA LEU A 63 -0.47 -1.75 3.60
C LEU A 63 -0.25 -1.21 5.00
N SER A 64 0.39 -0.04 5.12
CA SER A 64 0.62 0.60 6.41
C SER A 64 0.53 2.11 6.29
N LEU A 65 0.16 2.73 7.38
CA LEU A 65 0.08 4.18 7.54
C LEU A 65 0.73 4.59 8.84
N ALA A 66 1.47 5.69 8.81
CA ALA A 66 1.88 6.44 9.98
C ALA A 66 1.46 7.90 9.76
N LEU A 67 0.66 8.43 10.65
CA LEU A 67 0.04 9.74 10.57
C LEU A 67 0.43 10.57 11.78
N SER A 68 0.88 11.79 11.56
CA SER A 68 1.22 12.73 12.64
C SER A 68 0.67 14.11 12.32
N ALA A 69 0.40 14.91 13.34
CA ALA A 69 -0.10 16.27 13.16
C ALA A 69 0.42 17.22 14.25
N SER A 70 0.64 18.48 13.88
CA SER A 70 1.06 19.54 14.80
C SER A 70 -0.09 20.11 15.63
N ALA A 71 -1.34 19.90 15.19
CA ALA A 71 -2.54 20.29 15.90
C ALA A 71 -3.62 19.21 15.75
N ASN A 72 -4.63 19.23 16.63
CA ASN A 72 -5.76 18.31 16.52
C ASN A 72 -6.43 18.46 15.15
N CYS A 73 -6.44 17.39 14.39
CA CYS A 73 -7.06 17.37 13.07
C CYS A 73 -7.76 16.05 12.80
N SER A 74 -8.54 16.00 11.74
CA SER A 74 -9.04 14.75 11.20
C SER A 74 -8.74 14.68 9.70
N LEU A 75 -8.33 13.53 9.25
CA LEU A 75 -8.05 13.28 7.85
C LEU A 75 -8.79 12.05 7.34
N ARG A 76 -8.97 11.95 6.05
CA ARG A 76 -9.46 10.76 5.38
C ARG A 76 -8.76 10.57 4.05
N PHE A 77 -8.71 9.35 3.60
CA PHE A 77 -8.15 9.02 2.29
C PHE A 77 -9.25 8.95 1.23
N GLN A 78 -8.87 9.37 0.02
CA GLN A 78 -9.74 9.40 -1.15
C GLN A 78 -9.03 8.80 -2.37
N THR A 79 -9.83 8.30 -3.29
CA THR A 79 -9.39 7.90 -4.64
C THR A 79 -9.74 9.00 -5.62
N GLY A 80 -8.81 9.34 -6.52
CA GLY A 80 -9.02 10.33 -7.59
C GLY A 80 -9.29 11.77 -7.12
N GLY A 81 -9.22 12.04 -5.83
CA GLY A 81 -9.43 13.37 -5.26
C GLY A 81 -10.86 13.67 -4.77
N SER A 82 -11.81 12.75 -4.93
CA SER A 82 -13.19 12.96 -4.49
C SER A 82 -13.90 11.73 -3.91
N GLY A 83 -13.48 10.54 -4.31
CA GLY A 83 -14.06 9.28 -3.81
C GLY A 83 -13.55 8.91 -2.41
N ASN A 84 -14.39 8.97 -1.40
CA ASN A 84 -14.01 8.61 -0.04
C ASN A 84 -13.74 7.11 0.09
N ILE A 85 -12.54 6.75 0.58
CA ILE A 85 -12.15 5.36 0.84
C ILE A 85 -12.28 5.05 2.33
N THR A 86 -11.82 5.95 3.19
CA THR A 86 -11.83 5.76 4.64
C THR A 86 -12.79 6.70 5.34
N PRO A 87 -13.25 6.36 6.55
CA PRO A 87 -13.84 7.34 7.45
C PRO A 87 -12.80 8.39 7.83
N ARG A 88 -13.23 9.43 8.56
CA ARG A 88 -12.30 10.39 9.12
C ARG A 88 -11.53 9.75 10.29
N ILE A 89 -10.21 9.84 10.20
CA ILE A 89 -9.27 9.40 11.23
C ILE A 89 -8.86 10.63 12.03
N ARG A 90 -9.04 10.61 13.32
CA ARG A 90 -8.58 11.68 14.21
C ARG A 90 -7.12 11.48 14.55
N VAL A 91 -6.34 12.55 14.40
CA VAL A 91 -4.93 12.61 14.80
C VAL A 91 -4.79 13.70 15.86
N PRO A 92 -4.53 13.32 17.11
CA PRO A 92 -4.28 14.30 18.16
C PRO A 92 -2.97 15.06 17.93
N SER A 93 -2.90 16.28 18.43
CA SER A 93 -1.68 17.10 18.37
C SER A 93 -0.51 16.40 19.07
N GLY A 94 0.61 16.27 18.36
CA GLY A 94 1.83 15.69 18.86
C GLY A 94 1.87 14.17 18.91
N ASP A 95 0.77 13.50 18.57
CA ASP A 95 0.71 12.04 18.51
C ASP A 95 0.96 11.49 17.10
N THR A 96 1.32 10.22 17.06
CA THR A 96 1.43 9.46 15.81
C THR A 96 0.44 8.30 15.84
N VAL A 97 -0.40 8.22 14.81
CA VAL A 97 -1.32 7.12 14.60
C VAL A 97 -0.73 6.16 13.58
N THR A 98 -0.59 4.89 13.93
CA THR A 98 -0.06 3.85 13.04
C THR A 98 -1.08 2.74 12.84
N ILE A 99 -1.25 2.32 11.59
CA ILE A 99 -2.14 1.23 11.21
C ILE A 99 -1.42 0.38 10.17
N ALA A 100 -1.43 -0.92 10.32
CA ALA A 100 -0.79 -1.82 9.36
C ALA A 100 -1.57 -3.12 9.19
N ASN A 101 -1.59 -3.63 7.96
CA ASN A 101 -2.09 -4.95 7.62
C ASN A 101 -1.37 -5.46 6.37
N SER A 102 -0.75 -6.63 6.47
CA SER A 102 0.03 -7.22 5.37
C SER A 102 -0.80 -7.57 4.13
N LEU A 103 -2.10 -7.79 4.29
CA LEU A 103 -3.03 -8.06 3.19
C LEU A 103 -3.54 -6.78 2.51
N GLY A 104 -3.41 -5.66 3.17
CA GLY A 104 -3.88 -4.34 2.74
C GLY A 104 -4.95 -3.76 3.65
N LEU A 105 -4.92 -2.44 3.78
CA LEU A 105 -5.92 -1.67 4.54
C LEU A 105 -7.08 -1.25 3.64
N PHE A 106 -6.77 -0.75 2.47
CA PHE A 106 -7.74 -0.30 1.45
C PHE A 106 -7.04 -0.12 0.10
N ASP A 107 -7.84 -0.05 -0.96
CA ASP A 107 -7.41 0.16 -2.34
C ASP A 107 -8.01 1.44 -2.92
N THR A 108 -7.29 2.09 -3.84
CA THR A 108 -7.87 3.09 -4.73
C THR A 108 -8.67 2.42 -5.85
N VAL A 109 -9.44 3.18 -6.59
CA VAL A 109 -9.96 2.76 -7.88
C VAL A 109 -8.80 2.60 -8.87
N ARG A 110 -8.92 1.67 -9.79
CA ARG A 110 -7.89 1.42 -10.80
C ARG A 110 -7.64 2.66 -11.65
N GLY A 111 -6.36 3.02 -11.77
CA GLY A 111 -5.93 4.22 -12.52
C GLY A 111 -6.02 5.52 -11.73
N ASP A 112 -6.49 5.48 -10.49
CA ASP A 112 -6.63 6.66 -9.64
C ASP A 112 -5.44 6.85 -8.70
N LYS A 113 -5.20 8.09 -8.35
CA LYS A 113 -4.25 8.50 -7.32
C LYS A 113 -4.83 8.30 -5.92
N LEU A 114 -3.95 8.17 -4.93
CA LEU A 114 -4.29 8.22 -3.52
C LEU A 114 -4.16 9.65 -3.00
N ASN A 115 -5.24 10.19 -2.48
CA ASN A 115 -5.29 11.51 -1.88
C ASN A 115 -5.60 11.43 -0.39
N VAL A 116 -5.17 12.45 0.34
CA VAL A 116 -5.59 12.70 1.71
C VAL A 116 -6.28 14.05 1.81
N VAL A 117 -7.36 14.11 2.56
CA VAL A 117 -8.09 15.36 2.84
C VAL A 117 -8.05 15.63 4.32
N LEU A 118 -7.52 16.79 4.67
CA LEU A 118 -7.43 17.29 6.03
C LEU A 118 -8.60 18.21 6.35
N SER A 119 -9.16 18.10 7.55
CA SER A 119 -10.06 19.10 8.12
C SER A 119 -9.28 20.04 9.04
N GLY A 120 -9.30 21.31 8.75
CA GLY A 120 -8.58 22.32 9.49
C GLY A 120 -7.20 22.64 8.91
N VAL A 121 -6.51 23.61 9.54
CA VAL A 121 -5.15 24.02 9.15
C VAL A 121 -4.19 23.45 10.19
N ALA A 122 -3.32 22.56 9.75
CA ALA A 122 -2.28 21.98 10.59
C ALA A 122 -1.18 21.43 9.66
N GLU A 123 0.05 21.43 10.14
CA GLU A 123 1.07 20.59 9.53
C GLU A 123 0.76 19.14 9.88
N TYR A 124 0.82 18.27 8.90
CA TYR A 124 0.67 16.85 9.12
C TYR A 124 1.59 16.04 8.22
N GLY A 125 2.00 14.90 8.72
CA GLY A 125 2.82 13.93 7.99
C GLY A 125 2.03 12.68 7.68
N VAL A 126 2.15 12.19 6.46
CA VAL A 126 1.63 10.89 6.03
C VAL A 126 2.80 10.07 5.51
N LEU A 127 3.03 8.92 6.11
CA LEU A 127 3.96 7.90 5.61
C LEU A 127 3.13 6.66 5.30
N CYS A 128 3.18 6.18 4.08
CA CYS A 128 2.47 4.95 3.73
C CYS A 128 3.36 3.97 2.97
N THR A 129 3.17 2.69 3.25
CA THR A 129 3.70 1.60 2.44
C THR A 129 2.57 1.07 1.58
N TYR A 130 2.82 0.88 0.30
CA TYR A 130 1.79 0.45 -0.64
C TYR A 130 2.34 -0.51 -1.69
N ARG A 131 1.43 -1.14 -2.41
CA ARG A 131 1.68 -1.90 -3.63
C ARG A 131 0.83 -1.39 -4.76
N LEU A 132 1.33 -1.55 -5.98
CA LEU A 132 0.54 -1.39 -7.19
C LEU A 132 -0.02 -2.76 -7.59
N ILE A 133 -1.33 -2.84 -7.75
CA ILE A 133 -2.06 -4.05 -8.10
C ILE A 133 -2.81 -3.82 -9.41
N SER A 134 -2.57 -4.69 -10.37
CA SER A 134 -3.23 -4.66 -11.69
C SER A 134 -4.69 -5.14 -11.62
#